data_a7e31a920768c9a565c1b6f0d3ec23e0
#
_entry.id   a7e31a920768c9a565c1b6f0d3ec23e0
#
_cell.length_a   1.000
_cell.length_b   1.000
_cell.length_c   1.000
_cell.angle_alpha   90.00
_cell.angle_beta   90.00
_cell.angle_gamma   90.00
#
_symmetry.space_group_name_H-M   'P 1'
#
loop_
_entity.id
_entity.type
_entity.pdbx_description
1 polymer ?
#
loop_
_entity_poly.entity_id
_entity_poly.type
_entity_poly.pdbx_seq_one_letter_code
_entity_poly.pdbx_strand_id
1 'polypeptide(L)'
;MTVKEVVPINSRKFKVIFEENYSIPLYKTEIRRYNIEAGRELEDSDMNEIHKTLISRIKNRILYLLEDSDKSIHTIKSKMRFAGYPDDIVDEVTELFTEYGYLDDKRYARNYISSMSIYMKKSKKAIITGL
;
A
#
# COMPACT_ATOMS: atom_id res chain seq x y z
N MET A 1 11.77 12.57 -15.25
CA MET A 1 12.61 11.83 -14.29
C MET A 1 13.54 10.87 -15.02
N THR A 2 14.77 10.81 -14.56
CA THR A 2 15.80 9.94 -15.16
C THR A 2 15.99 8.68 -14.33
N VAL A 3 15.93 7.52 -14.97
CA VAL A 3 16.14 6.23 -14.31
C VAL A 3 17.62 6.09 -13.97
N LYS A 4 17.90 5.87 -12.68
CA LYS A 4 19.26 5.63 -12.20
C LYS A 4 19.59 4.15 -12.24
N GLU A 5 18.69 3.33 -11.70
CA GLU A 5 18.94 1.90 -11.49
C GLU A 5 17.61 1.14 -11.47
N VAL A 6 17.66 -0.12 -11.93
CA VAL A 6 16.54 -1.04 -11.86
C VAL A 6 17.00 -2.26 -11.07
N VAL A 7 16.44 -2.47 -9.88
CA VAL A 7 16.87 -3.51 -8.93
C VAL A 7 15.78 -4.57 -8.82
N PRO A 8 16.08 -5.86 -9.05
CA PRO A 8 15.09 -6.90 -8.87
C PRO A 8 14.71 -7.06 -7.39
N ILE A 9 13.40 -7.14 -7.12
CA ILE A 9 12.86 -7.48 -5.80
C ILE A 9 12.62 -8.99 -5.76
N ASN A 10 12.06 -9.52 -6.84
CA ASN A 10 11.85 -10.95 -7.06
C ASN A 10 11.83 -11.21 -8.58
N SER A 11 11.42 -12.41 -9.02
CA SER A 11 11.41 -12.77 -10.45
C SER A 11 10.44 -11.93 -11.31
N ARG A 12 9.47 -11.24 -10.70
CA ARG A 12 8.40 -10.51 -11.40
C ARG A 12 8.39 -9.03 -11.11
N LYS A 13 8.98 -8.60 -10.00
CA LYS A 13 8.86 -7.24 -9.48
C LYS A 13 10.22 -6.60 -9.34
N PHE A 14 10.31 -5.33 -9.73
CA PHE A 14 11.54 -4.56 -9.73
C PHE A 14 11.33 -3.23 -9.03
N LYS A 15 12.38 -2.75 -8.37
CA LYS A 15 12.44 -1.41 -7.82
C LYS A 15 13.12 -0.52 -8.84
N VAL A 16 12.42 0.49 -9.34
CA VAL A 16 12.97 1.50 -10.24
C VAL A 16 13.37 2.70 -9.42
N ILE A 17 14.67 3.01 -9.40
CA ILE A 17 15.25 4.13 -8.66
C ILE A 17 15.56 5.24 -9.64
N PHE A 18 15.07 6.44 -9.37
CA PHE A 18 15.33 7.64 -10.18
C PHE A 18 16.44 8.49 -9.58
N GLU A 19 17.11 9.26 -10.43
CA GLU A 19 18.16 10.19 -10.00
C GLU A 19 17.65 11.26 -9.01
N GLU A 20 16.35 11.59 -9.08
CA GLU A 20 15.69 12.59 -8.27
C GLU A 20 15.33 12.09 -6.85
N ASN A 21 15.99 11.03 -6.39
CA ASN A 21 15.77 10.43 -5.07
C ASN A 21 14.32 9.94 -4.88
N TYR A 22 13.81 9.26 -5.89
CA TYR A 22 12.45 8.72 -5.92
C TYR A 22 12.52 7.27 -6.40
N SER A 23 11.68 6.39 -5.86
CA SER A 23 11.65 5.01 -6.30
C SER A 23 10.22 4.47 -6.35
N ILE A 24 9.97 3.56 -7.29
CA ILE A 24 8.66 2.94 -7.49
C ILE A 24 8.82 1.45 -7.76
N PRO A 25 7.82 0.64 -7.37
CA PRO A 25 7.81 -0.78 -7.73
C PRO A 25 7.09 -0.95 -9.08
N LEU A 26 7.71 -1.65 -10.01
CA LEU A 26 7.09 -2.01 -11.28
C LEU A 26 7.23 -3.50 -11.55
N TYR A 27 6.26 -4.07 -12.25
CA TYR A 27 6.34 -5.44 -12.73
C TYR A 27 7.18 -5.52 -14.01
N LYS A 28 7.72 -6.69 -14.29
CA LYS A 28 8.52 -6.94 -15.48
C LYS A 28 7.79 -6.53 -16.77
N THR A 29 6.49 -6.76 -16.85
CA THR A 29 5.66 -6.37 -18.00
C THR A 29 5.63 -4.86 -18.19
N GLU A 30 5.64 -4.10 -17.10
CA GLU A 30 5.63 -2.63 -17.15
C GLU A 30 7.01 -2.07 -17.46
N ILE A 31 8.07 -2.69 -16.94
CA ILE A 31 9.45 -2.37 -17.31
C ILE A 31 9.60 -2.45 -18.83
N ARG A 32 9.04 -3.47 -19.44
CA ARG A 32 9.05 -3.64 -20.91
C ARG A 32 8.16 -2.63 -21.61
N ARG A 33 6.95 -2.42 -21.11
CA ARG A 33 5.96 -1.52 -21.71
C ARG A 33 6.50 -0.09 -21.83
N TYR A 34 7.11 0.41 -20.77
CA TYR A 34 7.64 1.76 -20.71
C TYR A 34 9.11 1.85 -21.10
N ASN A 35 9.71 0.73 -21.49
CA ASN A 35 11.09 0.66 -21.91
C ASN A 35 12.05 1.23 -20.85
N ILE A 36 11.84 0.77 -19.62
CA ILE A 36 12.59 1.26 -18.46
C ILE A 36 13.98 0.64 -18.42
N GLU A 37 15.01 1.49 -18.46
CA GLU A 37 16.41 1.07 -18.32
C GLU A 37 17.22 2.18 -17.68
N ALA A 38 18.34 1.82 -17.07
CA ALA A 38 19.24 2.79 -16.45
C ALA A 38 19.71 3.83 -17.46
N GLY A 39 19.67 5.10 -17.05
CA GLY A 39 20.07 6.23 -17.88
C GLY A 39 18.97 6.83 -18.74
N ARG A 40 17.81 6.17 -18.83
CA ARG A 40 16.70 6.70 -19.64
C ARG A 40 15.95 7.79 -18.91
N GLU A 41 15.68 8.88 -19.60
CA GLU A 41 14.78 9.93 -19.11
C GLU A 41 13.36 9.60 -19.54
N LEU A 42 12.43 9.53 -18.56
CA LEU A 42 11.01 9.32 -18.81
C LEU A 42 10.31 10.66 -19.00
N GLU A 43 9.48 10.76 -20.02
CA GLU A 43 8.68 11.93 -20.29
C GLU A 43 7.52 12.03 -19.29
N ASP A 44 6.94 13.22 -19.16
CA ASP A 44 5.80 13.46 -18.26
C ASP A 44 4.60 12.59 -18.62
N SER A 45 4.37 12.30 -19.89
CA SER A 45 3.29 11.41 -20.32
C SER A 45 3.49 9.98 -19.81
N ASP A 46 4.71 9.46 -19.85
CA ASP A 46 5.04 8.14 -19.30
C ASP A 46 4.88 8.12 -17.79
N MET A 47 5.35 9.15 -17.13
CA MET A 47 5.22 9.28 -15.66
C MET A 47 3.76 9.36 -15.24
N ASN A 48 2.91 10.06 -15.98
CA ASN A 48 1.48 10.14 -15.69
C ASN A 48 0.78 8.79 -15.81
N GLU A 49 1.13 8.00 -16.83
CA GLU A 49 0.56 6.65 -16.98
C GLU A 49 1.04 5.71 -15.89
N ILE A 50 2.30 5.77 -15.54
CA ILE A 50 2.88 5.00 -14.42
C ILE A 50 2.16 5.37 -13.12
N HIS A 51 1.95 6.66 -12.88
CA HIS A 51 1.24 7.15 -11.70
C HIS A 51 -0.17 6.56 -11.60
N LYS A 52 -0.93 6.58 -12.70
CA LYS A 52 -2.28 5.98 -12.76
C LYS A 52 -2.24 4.47 -12.46
N THR A 53 -1.26 3.77 -12.99
CA THR A 53 -1.08 2.35 -12.76
C THR A 53 -0.81 2.06 -11.28
N LEU A 54 0.07 2.83 -10.65
CA LEU A 54 0.39 2.65 -9.23
C LEU A 54 -0.80 2.97 -8.33
N ILE A 55 -1.55 4.04 -8.64
CA ILE A 55 -2.79 4.37 -7.92
C ILE A 55 -3.78 3.21 -7.99
N SER A 56 -4.01 2.67 -9.16
CA SER A 56 -4.92 1.54 -9.36
C SER A 56 -4.50 0.32 -8.55
N ARG A 57 -3.22 0.01 -8.52
CA ARG A 57 -2.70 -1.11 -7.71
C ARG A 57 -2.88 -0.89 -6.22
N ILE A 58 -2.59 0.30 -5.73
CA ILE A 58 -2.73 0.63 -4.32
C ILE A 58 -4.20 0.53 -3.91
N LYS A 59 -5.12 1.07 -4.72
CA LYS A 59 -6.57 0.97 -4.49
C LYS A 59 -7.01 -0.48 -4.37
N ASN A 60 -6.63 -1.32 -5.32
CA ASN A 60 -6.98 -2.74 -5.32
C ASN A 60 -6.41 -3.46 -4.10
N ARG A 61 -5.18 -3.16 -3.75
CA ARG A 61 -4.52 -3.76 -2.58
C ARG A 61 -5.20 -3.37 -1.27
N ILE A 62 -5.56 -2.11 -1.12
CA ILE A 62 -6.27 -1.63 0.07
C ILE A 62 -7.64 -2.30 0.17
N LEU A 63 -8.40 -2.38 -0.91
CA LEU A 63 -9.70 -3.05 -0.93
C LEU A 63 -9.57 -4.52 -0.52
N TYR A 64 -8.55 -5.20 -1.04
CA TYR A 64 -8.26 -6.58 -0.65
C TYR A 64 -7.97 -6.71 0.85
N LEU A 65 -7.15 -5.80 1.41
CA LEU A 65 -6.82 -5.82 2.82
C LEU A 65 -8.03 -5.53 3.72
N LEU A 66 -8.98 -4.74 3.24
CA LEU A 66 -10.19 -4.40 3.98
C LEU A 66 -11.28 -5.48 3.93
N GLU A 67 -11.14 -6.49 3.08
CA GLU A 67 -12.12 -7.60 3.01
C GLU A 67 -12.23 -8.37 4.32
N ASP A 68 -11.13 -8.58 5.02
CA ASP A 68 -11.11 -9.33 6.29
C ASP A 68 -11.65 -8.50 7.46
N SER A 69 -11.20 -7.26 7.57
CA SER A 69 -11.53 -6.38 8.70
C SER A 69 -11.08 -4.96 8.40
N ASP A 70 -11.63 -4.00 9.13
CA ASP A 70 -11.13 -2.63 9.11
C ASP A 70 -9.65 -2.60 9.48
N LYS A 71 -8.94 -1.65 8.89
CA LYS A 71 -7.53 -1.38 9.17
C LYS A 71 -7.37 0.10 9.48
N SER A 72 -6.41 0.42 10.35
CA SER A 72 -6.06 1.82 10.58
C SER A 72 -5.33 2.39 9.36
N ILE A 73 -5.41 3.71 9.18
CA ILE A 73 -4.69 4.40 8.11
C ILE A 73 -3.19 4.15 8.24
N HIS A 74 -2.67 4.18 9.46
CA HIS A 74 -1.26 3.88 9.74
C HIS A 74 -0.84 2.49 9.23
N THR A 75 -1.64 1.47 9.52
CA THR A 75 -1.37 0.09 9.08
C THR A 75 -1.36 0.00 7.56
N ILE A 76 -2.33 0.62 6.89
CA ILE A 76 -2.39 0.63 5.43
C ILE A 76 -1.16 1.32 4.84
N LYS A 77 -0.82 2.51 5.33
CA LYS A 77 0.37 3.24 4.86
C LYS A 77 1.65 2.44 5.07
N SER A 78 1.81 1.81 6.22
CA SER A 78 2.98 0.98 6.52
C SER A 78 3.12 -0.20 5.57
N LYS A 79 2.00 -0.88 5.27
CA LYS A 79 2.01 -1.99 4.32
C LYS A 79 2.35 -1.54 2.89
N MET A 80 1.85 -0.39 2.46
CA MET A 80 2.14 0.15 1.13
C MET A 80 3.60 0.61 1.01
N ARG A 81 4.14 1.25 2.05
CA ARG A 81 5.56 1.61 2.11
C ARG A 81 6.46 0.39 2.06
N PHE A 82 6.12 -0.63 2.81
CA PHE A 82 6.85 -1.90 2.81
C PHE A 82 6.85 -2.55 1.42
N ALA A 83 5.76 -2.41 0.67
CA ALA A 83 5.66 -2.90 -0.70
C ALA A 83 6.46 -2.05 -1.71
N GLY A 84 7.04 -0.93 -1.26
CA GLY A 84 7.90 -0.08 -2.07
C GLY A 84 7.21 1.11 -2.75
N TYR A 85 5.93 1.34 -2.45
CA TYR A 85 5.21 2.49 -3.03
C TYR A 85 5.68 3.80 -2.39
N PRO A 86 5.84 4.87 -3.20
CA PRO A 86 6.25 6.16 -2.66
C PRO A 86 5.14 6.82 -1.83
N ASP A 87 5.56 7.58 -0.82
CA ASP A 87 4.65 8.19 0.16
C ASP A 87 3.62 9.12 -0.47
N ASP A 88 4.01 9.89 -1.48
CA ASP A 88 3.11 10.83 -2.15
C ASP A 88 1.91 10.11 -2.78
N ILE A 89 2.14 8.98 -3.43
CA ILE A 89 1.07 8.19 -4.05
C ILE A 89 0.24 7.47 -2.98
N VAL A 90 0.88 6.92 -1.97
CA VAL A 90 0.18 6.27 -0.85
C VAL A 90 -0.75 7.26 -0.15
N ASP A 91 -0.26 8.46 0.14
CA ASP A 91 -1.03 9.51 0.79
C ASP A 91 -2.23 9.93 -0.06
N GLU A 92 -2.04 10.09 -1.37
CA GLU A 92 -3.11 10.43 -2.31
C GLU A 92 -4.26 9.42 -2.26
N VAL A 93 -3.95 8.13 -2.29
CA VAL A 93 -4.97 7.08 -2.28
C VAL A 93 -5.63 6.96 -0.90
N THR A 94 -4.85 7.05 0.18
CA THR A 94 -5.41 6.95 1.54
C THR A 94 -6.32 8.14 1.86
N GLU A 95 -6.00 9.34 1.39
CA GLU A 95 -6.87 10.51 1.52
C GLU A 95 -8.18 10.31 0.75
N LEU A 96 -8.11 9.81 -0.48
CA LEU A 96 -9.27 9.53 -1.30
C LEU A 96 -10.17 8.48 -0.65
N PHE A 97 -9.60 7.40 -0.14
CA PHE A 97 -10.35 6.34 0.52
C PHE A 97 -10.95 6.76 1.86
N THR A 98 -10.32 7.73 2.53
CA THR A 98 -10.88 8.35 3.74
C THR A 98 -12.11 9.17 3.38
N GLU A 99 -12.05 9.95 2.30
CA GLU A 99 -13.21 10.70 1.80
C GLU A 99 -14.38 9.79 1.42
N TYR A 100 -14.09 8.65 0.80
CA TYR A 100 -15.10 7.69 0.39
C TYR A 100 -15.65 6.84 1.55
N GLY A 101 -15.05 6.94 2.74
CA GLY A 101 -15.47 6.17 3.90
C GLY A 101 -14.92 4.75 3.98
N TYR A 102 -14.07 4.33 3.06
CA TYR A 102 -13.39 3.03 3.13
C TYR A 102 -12.39 2.96 4.28
N LEU A 103 -11.72 4.07 4.59
CA LEU A 103 -10.81 4.20 5.71
C LEU A 103 -11.40 5.19 6.71
N ASP A 104 -11.49 4.75 7.98
CA ASP A 104 -12.07 5.55 9.05
C ASP A 104 -11.46 5.08 10.39
N ASP A 105 -10.51 5.87 10.90
CA ASP A 105 -9.78 5.52 12.12
C ASP A 105 -10.70 5.49 13.36
N LYS A 106 -11.75 6.29 13.39
CA LYS A 106 -12.73 6.27 14.49
C LYS A 106 -13.52 4.97 14.48
N ARG A 107 -13.97 4.52 13.32
CA ARG A 107 -14.66 3.23 13.17
C ARG A 107 -13.71 2.08 13.49
N TYR A 108 -12.46 2.14 13.02
CA TYR A 108 -11.44 1.14 13.35
C TYR A 108 -11.23 1.05 14.85
N ALA A 109 -11.09 2.17 15.55
CA ALA A 109 -10.88 2.20 17.00
C ALA A 109 -12.07 1.59 17.75
N ARG A 110 -13.31 1.90 17.37
CA ARG A 110 -14.50 1.32 17.95
C ARG A 110 -14.55 -0.20 17.75
N ASN A 111 -14.28 -0.66 16.53
CA ASN A 111 -14.27 -2.09 16.21
C ASN A 111 -13.16 -2.84 16.95
N TYR A 112 -12.00 -2.23 17.07
CA TYR A 112 -10.88 -2.80 17.84
C TYR A 112 -11.22 -2.95 19.31
N ILE A 113 -11.77 -1.92 19.94
CA ILE A 113 -12.17 -1.93 21.35
C ILE A 113 -13.26 -3.00 21.59
N SER A 114 -14.26 -3.08 20.71
CA SER A 114 -15.31 -4.10 20.80
C SER A 114 -14.74 -5.51 20.71
N SER A 115 -13.83 -5.77 19.79
CA SER A 115 -13.16 -7.06 19.62
C SER A 115 -12.34 -7.43 20.86
N MET A 116 -11.59 -6.49 21.40
CA MET A 116 -10.80 -6.69 22.63
C MET A 116 -11.68 -6.97 23.83
N SER A 117 -12.81 -6.25 23.98
CA SER A 117 -13.77 -6.48 25.05
C SER A 117 -14.34 -7.91 25.01
N ILE A 118 -14.72 -8.39 23.83
CA ILE A 118 -15.22 -9.75 23.65
C ILE A 118 -14.15 -10.77 23.99
N TYR A 119 -12.93 -10.56 23.53
CA TYR A 119 -11.79 -11.44 23.83
C TYR A 119 -11.51 -11.50 25.33
N MET A 120 -11.48 -10.38 26.02
CA MET A 120 -11.26 -10.30 27.48
C MET A 120 -12.34 -11.01 28.23
N LYS A 121 -13.62 -10.86 27.85
CA LYS A 121 -14.75 -11.56 28.47
C LYS A 121 -14.62 -13.08 28.31
N LYS A 122 -14.28 -13.58 27.15
CA LYS A 122 -14.07 -15.00 26.87
C LYS A 122 -12.93 -15.56 27.69
N SER A 123 -11.81 -14.86 27.76
CA SER A 123 -10.64 -15.27 28.56
C SER A 123 -10.98 -15.36 30.04
N LYS A 124 -11.65 -14.35 30.58
CA LYS A 124 -12.09 -14.33 31.98
C LYS A 124 -13.04 -15.47 32.29
N LYS A 125 -13.99 -15.75 31.39
CA LYS A 125 -14.93 -16.86 31.56
C LYS A 125 -14.21 -18.21 31.56
N ALA A 126 -13.23 -18.41 30.70
CA ALA A 126 -12.42 -19.62 30.66
C ALA A 126 -11.66 -19.84 31.96
N ILE A 127 -11.09 -18.79 32.54
CA ILE A 127 -10.40 -18.86 33.85
C ILE A 127 -11.36 -19.25 34.96
N ILE A 128 -12.55 -18.66 34.99
CA ILE A 128 -13.57 -18.95 36.03
C ILE A 128 -14.06 -20.40 35.93
N THR A 129 -14.17 -20.96 34.75
CA THR A 129 -14.61 -22.35 34.55
C THR A 129 -13.52 -23.39 34.75
N GLY A 130 -12.32 -22.98 35.19
CA GLY A 130 -11.22 -23.89 35.50
C GLY A 130 -10.45 -24.38 34.28
N LEU A 131 -10.57 -23.72 33.19
CA LEU A 131 -9.79 -24.02 31.99
C LEU A 131 -8.43 -23.34 32.05
#